data_3b96470a00b9dcf68abdb2ec27c69f40
#
_entry.id   3b96470a00b9dcf68abdb2ec27c69f40
#
_cell.length_a   1.000
_cell.length_b   1.000
_cell.length_c   1.000
_cell.angle_alpha   90.00
_cell.angle_beta   90.00
_cell.angle_gamma   90.00
#
_symmetry.space_group_name_H-M   'P 1'
#
loop_
_entity.id
_entity.type
_entity.pdbx_description
1 polymer ?
#
loop_
_entity_poly.entity_id
_entity_poly.type
_entity_poly.pdbx_seq_one_letter_code
_entity_poly.pdbx_strand_id
1 'polypeptide(L)'
;MPRTQSRRRTRPRGKRYLAIGLAALALVGTVLLLLRPDAAPVRAPTTSAAVAVKLLLDGPYGARFAGELSASRQGYFSSRIEVSAQREDPDFVQTIARQHAIGVTSGQKFLLASWRGVAVTAFAASFLDTSVAIFTLESSGLRRPVDLVGKRVGYRRASEGEVVFDAMMAQLGLPRSQITKVPDRDRFEALKAGEVDAIVVAIDEQPDPSSPTFVKLNVIKPQDYGIHVPGQVYFASNDLIHDQPSAIADVLQGLIRGWQFTYADYARSVPVLAGAGPARLNSERLKFELQQLRPLVLPTGGRIGDYDESRWRTLRDILLFAKLGEEDVPLAQTVNYQFLRDVYRRSPDLAAPGAWSEEK
;
A
#
# COMPACT_ATOMS: atom_id res chain seq x y z
N MET A 1 -61.90 -75.82 79.46
CA MET A 1 -60.44 -75.74 79.42
C MET A 1 -60.00 -75.22 78.05
N PRO A 2 -59.57 -74.00 77.89
CA PRO A 2 -58.99 -73.57 76.63
C PRO A 2 -57.48 -73.26 76.77
N ARG A 3 -56.75 -73.70 75.80
CA ARG A 3 -55.29 -73.47 75.60
C ARG A 3 -55.01 -72.09 75.07
N THR A 4 -54.13 -71.35 75.72
CA THR A 4 -53.59 -70.09 75.28
C THR A 4 -52.53 -70.30 74.21
N GLN A 5 -52.66 -69.63 73.03
CA GLN A 5 -51.63 -69.56 71.99
C GLN A 5 -50.87 -68.24 72.11
N SER A 6 -49.56 -68.34 72.28
CA SER A 6 -48.63 -67.25 72.31
C SER A 6 -48.32 -66.79 70.86
N ARG A 7 -48.61 -65.54 70.54
CA ARG A 7 -48.20 -64.91 69.26
C ARG A 7 -46.76 -64.36 69.37
N ARG A 8 -45.80 -64.95 68.63
CA ARG A 8 -44.50 -64.41 68.42
C ARG A 8 -44.61 -63.25 67.44
N ARG A 9 -44.23 -62.04 67.84
CA ARG A 9 -44.04 -60.86 66.93
C ARG A 9 -42.69 -60.97 66.19
N THR A 10 -42.69 -61.14 64.88
CA THR A 10 -41.53 -61.02 64.02
C THR A 10 -41.29 -59.52 63.68
N ARG A 11 -40.15 -58.95 64.05
CA ARG A 11 -39.75 -57.63 63.67
C ARG A 11 -39.25 -57.64 62.21
N PRO A 12 -39.64 -56.68 61.33
CA PRO A 12 -39.17 -56.61 59.93
C PRO A 12 -37.72 -56.15 59.86
N ARG A 13 -36.80 -56.99 59.37
CA ARG A 13 -35.40 -56.75 59.14
C ARG A 13 -35.14 -55.80 57.94
N GLY A 14 -36.14 -55.39 57.10
CA GLY A 14 -36.02 -54.64 55.89
C GLY A 14 -35.63 -53.16 56.07
N LYS A 15 -35.92 -52.51 57.20
CA LYS A 15 -35.67 -51.09 57.41
C LYS A 15 -34.18 -50.73 57.67
N ARG A 16 -33.35 -51.68 58.12
CA ARG A 16 -31.94 -51.47 58.38
C ARG A 16 -31.08 -51.43 57.07
N TYR A 17 -31.43 -52.23 56.08
CA TYR A 17 -30.73 -52.25 54.79
C TYR A 17 -31.10 -51.06 53.94
N LEU A 18 -32.31 -50.52 54.09
CA LEU A 18 -32.67 -49.24 53.33
C LEU A 18 -31.93 -48.06 53.90
N ALA A 19 -31.72 -47.96 55.20
CA ALA A 19 -30.95 -46.87 55.82
C ALA A 19 -29.45 -46.93 55.46
N ILE A 20 -28.86 -48.13 55.37
CA ILE A 20 -27.45 -48.33 54.99
C ILE A 20 -27.26 -48.03 53.50
N GLY A 21 -28.17 -48.37 52.60
CA GLY A 21 -28.15 -48.08 51.17
C GLY A 21 -28.22 -46.58 50.89
N LEU A 22 -29.05 -45.80 51.58
CA LEU A 22 -29.19 -44.37 51.47
C LEU A 22 -27.94 -43.63 52.00
N ALA A 23 -27.32 -44.10 53.08
CA ALA A 23 -26.05 -43.52 53.59
C ALA A 23 -24.89 -43.78 52.66
N ALA A 24 -24.80 -44.97 52.05
CA ALA A 24 -23.74 -45.24 51.02
C ALA A 24 -23.90 -44.43 49.75
N LEU A 25 -25.13 -44.20 49.27
CA LEU A 25 -25.41 -43.35 48.13
C LEU A 25 -25.08 -41.89 48.44
N ALA A 26 -25.33 -41.35 49.60
CA ALA A 26 -24.99 -40.05 50.06
C ALA A 26 -23.46 -39.84 50.11
N LEU A 27 -22.72 -40.86 50.62
CA LEU A 27 -21.27 -40.82 50.73
C LEU A 27 -20.59 -40.83 49.33
N VAL A 28 -21.08 -41.66 48.40
CA VAL A 28 -20.60 -41.71 47.01
C VAL A 28 -20.90 -40.39 46.27
N GLY A 29 -22.07 -39.78 46.50
CA GLY A 29 -22.43 -38.48 45.95
C GLY A 29 -21.53 -37.36 46.45
N THR A 30 -21.18 -37.37 47.74
CA THR A 30 -20.28 -36.36 48.33
C THR A 30 -18.83 -36.55 47.87
N VAL A 31 -18.35 -37.78 47.69
CA VAL A 31 -17.02 -38.05 47.14
C VAL A 31 -16.91 -37.66 45.67
N LEU A 32 -17.96 -37.90 44.87
CA LEU A 32 -18.02 -37.47 43.50
C LEU A 32 -18.08 -35.94 43.35
N LEU A 33 -18.66 -35.22 44.30
CA LEU A 33 -18.68 -33.75 44.33
C LEU A 33 -17.33 -33.18 44.74
N LEU A 34 -16.58 -33.85 45.61
CA LEU A 34 -15.23 -33.45 46.05
C LEU A 34 -14.14 -33.84 45.04
N LEU A 35 -14.41 -34.78 44.12
CA LEU A 35 -13.52 -35.17 43.03
C LEU A 35 -13.80 -34.46 41.71
N ARG A 36 -14.68 -33.44 41.70
CA ARG A 36 -14.76 -32.57 40.51
C ARG A 36 -13.43 -31.84 40.40
N PRO A 37 -12.65 -32.09 39.34
CA PRO A 37 -11.51 -31.24 39.10
C PRO A 37 -12.07 -29.82 38.98
N ASP A 38 -11.55 -28.91 39.78
CA ASP A 38 -11.78 -27.47 39.58
C ASP A 38 -11.54 -27.19 38.10
N ALA A 39 -12.61 -26.97 37.34
CA ALA A 39 -12.49 -26.46 35.99
C ALA A 39 -11.81 -25.11 36.17
N ALA A 40 -10.51 -25.10 35.94
CA ALA A 40 -9.78 -23.84 35.85
C ALA A 40 -10.62 -22.90 34.96
N PRO A 41 -10.87 -21.67 35.38
CA PRO A 41 -11.63 -20.73 34.56
C PRO A 41 -11.01 -20.76 33.18
N VAL A 42 -11.76 -21.21 32.17
CA VAL A 42 -11.37 -21.08 30.78
C VAL A 42 -11.14 -19.58 30.64
N ARG A 43 -9.85 -19.18 30.66
CA ARG A 43 -9.45 -17.82 30.35
C ARG A 43 -10.03 -17.58 28.98
N ALA A 44 -11.07 -16.75 28.90
CA ALA A 44 -11.56 -16.24 27.65
C ALA A 44 -10.29 -15.82 26.86
N PRO A 45 -10.16 -16.18 25.59
CA PRO A 45 -9.01 -15.75 24.81
C PRO A 45 -8.94 -14.24 25.05
N THR A 46 -7.88 -13.79 25.70
CA THR A 46 -7.56 -12.37 25.77
C THR A 46 -7.49 -11.99 24.32
N THR A 47 -8.53 -11.29 23.84
CA THR A 47 -8.48 -10.61 22.55
C THR A 47 -7.31 -9.65 22.72
N SER A 48 -6.14 -10.07 22.27
CA SER A 48 -4.99 -9.19 22.18
C SER A 48 -5.54 -7.98 21.44
N ALA A 49 -5.56 -6.82 22.08
CA ALA A 49 -6.00 -5.60 21.44
C ALA A 49 -5.16 -5.52 20.16
N ALA A 50 -5.82 -5.66 19.01
CA ALA A 50 -5.13 -5.72 17.74
C ALA A 50 -4.24 -4.49 17.66
N VAL A 51 -2.93 -4.70 17.63
CA VAL A 51 -1.95 -3.61 17.57
C VAL A 51 -2.24 -2.83 16.30
N ALA A 52 -2.43 -1.53 16.43
CA ALA A 52 -2.67 -0.67 15.29
C ALA A 52 -1.47 -0.76 14.32
N VAL A 53 -1.74 -1.09 13.06
CA VAL A 53 -0.73 -1.12 12.01
C VAL A 53 -0.66 0.25 11.37
N LYS A 54 0.53 0.83 11.32
CA LYS A 54 0.75 2.12 10.69
C LYS A 54 0.95 1.97 9.18
N LEU A 55 0.23 2.77 8.39
CA LEU A 55 0.46 2.98 6.97
C LEU A 55 0.99 4.40 6.76
N LEU A 56 2.28 4.50 6.51
CA LEU A 56 2.99 5.76 6.38
C LEU A 56 3.15 6.14 4.90
N LEU A 57 2.85 7.39 4.58
CA LEU A 57 2.94 7.95 3.24
C LEU A 57 4.21 8.80 3.11
N ASP A 58 5.04 8.55 2.12
CA ASP A 58 6.28 9.30 1.87
C ASP A 58 5.98 10.62 1.12
N GLY A 59 5.37 11.54 1.83
CA GLY A 59 5.00 12.85 1.31
C GLY A 59 3.70 13.40 1.91
N PRO A 60 3.28 14.60 1.54
CA PRO A 60 2.07 15.23 2.03
C PRO A 60 0.81 14.55 1.49
N TYR A 61 -0.31 14.76 2.18
CA TYR A 61 -1.63 14.36 1.67
C TYR A 61 -1.88 14.99 0.30
N GLY A 62 -2.39 14.19 -0.64
CA GLY A 62 -2.65 14.63 -2.02
C GLY A 62 -3.13 13.50 -2.91
N ALA A 63 -3.24 13.77 -4.20
CA ALA A 63 -3.73 12.82 -5.21
C ALA A 63 -2.91 11.53 -5.28
N ARG A 64 -1.61 11.61 -5.01
CA ARG A 64 -0.70 10.44 -5.02
C ARG A 64 -1.07 9.36 -4.01
N PHE A 65 -1.79 9.74 -2.96
CA PHE A 65 -2.19 8.86 -1.86
C PHE A 65 -3.72 8.76 -1.75
N ALA A 66 -4.42 9.01 -2.84
CA ALA A 66 -5.87 9.06 -2.83
C ALA A 66 -6.52 7.71 -2.51
N GLY A 67 -5.90 6.59 -2.88
CA GLY A 67 -6.39 5.26 -2.53
C GLY A 67 -6.36 5.00 -1.04
N GLU A 68 -5.26 5.34 -0.37
CA GLU A 68 -5.04 5.19 1.06
C GLU A 68 -5.98 6.09 1.85
N LEU A 69 -6.11 7.34 1.42
CA LEU A 69 -6.99 8.33 2.04
C LEU A 69 -8.46 7.93 1.89
N SER A 70 -8.86 7.49 0.70
CA SER A 70 -10.21 6.98 0.44
C SER A 70 -10.48 5.73 1.28
N ALA A 71 -9.56 4.77 1.34
CA ALA A 71 -9.73 3.56 2.15
C ALA A 71 -9.91 3.90 3.63
N SER A 72 -9.11 4.81 4.15
CA SER A 72 -9.22 5.27 5.54
C SER A 72 -10.55 5.98 5.80
N ARG A 73 -10.96 6.91 4.93
CA ARG A 73 -12.18 7.73 5.11
C ARG A 73 -13.47 6.95 4.88
N GLN A 74 -13.43 5.92 4.04
CA GLN A 74 -14.58 5.05 3.76
C GLN A 74 -14.66 3.83 4.69
N GLY A 75 -13.68 3.65 5.60
CA GLY A 75 -13.67 2.50 6.52
C GLY A 75 -13.45 1.17 5.81
N TYR A 76 -12.65 1.14 4.73
CA TYR A 76 -12.40 -0.10 3.97
C TYR A 76 -11.33 -0.98 4.59
N PHE A 77 -10.60 -0.49 5.58
CA PHE A 77 -9.68 -1.32 6.35
C PHE A 77 -10.46 -2.09 7.43
N SER A 78 -10.31 -3.42 7.47
CA SER A 78 -10.93 -4.28 8.48
C SER A 78 -10.17 -4.27 9.80
N SER A 79 -8.88 -3.95 9.78
CA SER A 79 -8.02 -3.79 10.95
C SER A 79 -7.83 -2.31 11.30
N ARG A 80 -7.29 -2.04 12.49
CA ARG A 80 -6.96 -0.67 12.90
C ARG A 80 -5.74 -0.17 12.15
N ILE A 81 -5.95 0.32 10.93
CA ILE A 81 -4.89 0.93 10.13
C ILE A 81 -4.89 2.43 10.37
N GLU A 82 -3.77 2.94 10.84
CA GLU A 82 -3.54 4.38 11.01
C GLU A 82 -2.76 4.92 9.81
N VAL A 83 -3.44 5.71 8.98
CA VAL A 83 -2.81 6.36 7.82
C VAL A 83 -2.25 7.71 8.23
N SER A 84 -0.97 7.94 8.00
CA SER A 84 -0.35 9.23 8.26
C SER A 84 0.68 9.62 7.19
N ALA A 85 0.63 10.89 6.80
CA ALA A 85 1.63 11.49 5.92
C ALA A 85 2.89 11.82 6.71
N GLN A 86 4.04 11.61 6.09
CA GLN A 86 5.33 12.02 6.62
C GLN A 86 5.86 13.19 5.79
N ARG A 87 6.77 13.96 6.36
CA ARG A 87 7.59 14.86 5.54
C ARG A 87 8.51 14.01 4.66
N GLU A 88 8.92 14.54 3.51
CA GLU A 88 9.96 13.89 2.70
C GLU A 88 11.16 13.57 3.59
N ASP A 89 11.44 12.27 3.71
CA ASP A 89 12.52 11.73 4.53
C ASP A 89 13.41 10.87 3.63
N PRO A 90 14.70 11.21 3.48
CA PRO A 90 15.63 10.36 2.74
C PRO A 90 15.70 8.93 3.29
N ASP A 91 15.51 8.77 4.61
CA ASP A 91 15.57 7.50 5.33
C ASP A 91 14.20 6.87 5.57
N PHE A 92 13.19 7.24 4.78
CA PHE A 92 11.81 6.78 4.94
C PHE A 92 11.69 5.25 5.01
N VAL A 93 12.39 4.53 4.13
CA VAL A 93 12.36 3.06 4.11
C VAL A 93 12.96 2.46 5.38
N GLN A 94 14.05 3.03 5.89
CA GLN A 94 14.64 2.64 7.18
C GLN A 94 13.68 2.92 8.34
N THR A 95 12.94 4.03 8.26
CA THR A 95 11.94 4.40 9.26
C THR A 95 10.81 3.36 9.30
N ILE A 96 10.33 2.89 8.14
CA ILE A 96 9.35 1.80 8.05
C ILE A 96 9.88 0.52 8.68
N ALA A 97 11.11 0.13 8.36
CA ALA A 97 11.72 -1.07 8.94
C ALA A 97 11.79 -0.99 10.48
N ARG A 98 12.24 0.14 11.02
CA ARG A 98 12.36 0.35 12.50
C ARG A 98 11.02 0.41 13.20
N GLN A 99 9.96 0.92 12.56
CA GLN A 99 8.64 1.07 13.17
C GLN A 99 7.74 -0.17 12.98
N HIS A 100 8.20 -1.23 12.33
CA HIS A 100 7.39 -2.40 11.98
C HIS A 100 6.08 -1.97 11.32
N ALA A 101 6.20 -1.14 10.26
CA ALA A 101 5.08 -0.48 9.62
C ALA A 101 4.95 -0.86 8.14
N ILE A 102 3.89 -0.37 7.52
CA ILE A 102 3.69 -0.39 6.06
C ILE A 102 4.05 1.01 5.54
N GLY A 103 4.74 1.07 4.41
CA GLY A 103 5.12 2.31 3.75
C GLY A 103 4.67 2.38 2.30
N VAL A 104 4.55 3.61 1.80
CA VAL A 104 4.31 3.91 0.38
C VAL A 104 5.36 4.90 -0.06
N THR A 105 6.18 4.52 -1.05
CA THR A 105 7.25 5.38 -1.60
C THR A 105 7.54 5.04 -3.06
N SER A 106 8.47 5.74 -3.71
CA SER A 106 8.87 5.39 -5.08
C SER A 106 9.60 4.05 -5.15
N GLY A 107 9.42 3.33 -6.26
CA GLY A 107 10.11 2.06 -6.49
C GLY A 107 11.63 2.21 -6.43
N GLN A 108 12.17 3.34 -6.92
CA GLN A 108 13.59 3.67 -6.83
C GLN A 108 14.07 3.78 -5.36
N LYS A 109 13.42 4.60 -4.55
CA LYS A 109 13.80 4.80 -3.14
C LYS A 109 13.75 3.49 -2.36
N PHE A 110 12.69 2.70 -2.60
CA PHE A 110 12.53 1.38 -2.01
C PHE A 110 13.69 0.44 -2.39
N LEU A 111 13.97 0.29 -3.70
CA LEU A 111 14.99 -0.67 -4.17
C LEU A 111 16.39 -0.30 -3.70
N LEU A 112 16.74 1.00 -3.74
CA LEU A 112 18.03 1.48 -3.23
C LEU A 112 18.21 1.24 -1.73
N ALA A 113 17.17 1.37 -0.92
CA ALA A 113 17.25 1.07 0.51
C ALA A 113 17.39 -0.43 0.76
N SER A 114 16.64 -1.26 0.03
CA SER A 114 16.77 -2.72 0.09
C SER A 114 18.19 -3.19 -0.26
N TRP A 115 18.82 -2.61 -1.28
CA TRP A 115 20.22 -2.92 -1.62
C TRP A 115 21.22 -2.54 -0.53
N ARG A 116 20.90 -1.57 0.30
CA ARG A 116 21.68 -1.20 1.49
C ARG A 116 21.39 -2.11 2.69
N GLY A 117 20.67 -3.21 2.50
CA GLY A 117 20.38 -4.20 3.54
C GLY A 117 19.20 -3.85 4.45
N VAL A 118 18.35 -2.89 4.08
CA VAL A 118 17.13 -2.60 4.86
C VAL A 118 16.15 -3.77 4.71
N ALA A 119 15.72 -4.36 5.83
CA ALA A 119 14.88 -5.55 5.88
C ALA A 119 13.40 -5.22 5.58
N VAL A 120 13.08 -5.03 4.31
CA VAL A 120 11.74 -4.69 3.81
C VAL A 120 11.40 -5.49 2.56
N THR A 121 10.11 -5.69 2.31
CA THR A 121 9.61 -6.38 1.13
C THR A 121 8.45 -5.59 0.51
N ALA A 122 8.52 -5.34 -0.81
CA ALA A 122 7.41 -4.77 -1.58
C ALA A 122 6.38 -5.85 -1.92
N PHE A 123 5.09 -5.52 -1.80
CA PHE A 123 4.01 -6.49 -2.00
C PHE A 123 2.90 -6.03 -2.96
N ALA A 124 2.91 -4.77 -3.39
CA ALA A 124 2.04 -4.23 -4.43
C ALA A 124 2.60 -2.91 -5.00
N ALA A 125 2.09 -2.46 -6.15
CA ALA A 125 2.40 -1.15 -6.71
C ALA A 125 1.13 -0.30 -6.78
N SER A 126 1.14 0.92 -6.23
CA SER A 126 0.05 1.87 -6.48
C SER A 126 0.15 2.49 -7.86
N PHE A 127 1.38 2.80 -8.32
CA PHE A 127 1.63 3.23 -9.68
C PHE A 127 2.45 2.18 -10.40
N LEU A 128 1.85 1.57 -11.42
CA LEU A 128 2.50 0.52 -12.22
C LEU A 128 3.64 1.06 -13.07
N ASP A 129 3.59 2.33 -13.46
CA ASP A 129 4.66 3.03 -14.15
C ASP A 129 5.10 4.28 -13.38
N THR A 130 6.29 4.77 -13.67
CA THR A 130 6.78 6.03 -13.11
C THR A 130 5.86 7.20 -13.47
N SER A 131 5.69 8.12 -12.54
CA SER A 131 5.01 9.39 -12.78
C SER A 131 5.90 10.44 -13.45
N VAL A 132 7.17 10.14 -13.68
CA VAL A 132 8.10 11.07 -14.32
C VAL A 132 7.63 11.41 -15.73
N ALA A 133 7.61 12.70 -16.04
CA ALA A 133 7.37 13.25 -17.36
C ALA A 133 8.34 14.38 -17.67
N ILE A 134 8.56 14.62 -18.94
CA ILE A 134 9.34 15.76 -19.44
C ILE A 134 8.38 16.76 -20.06
N PHE A 135 8.44 18.00 -19.60
CA PHE A 135 7.59 19.08 -20.10
C PHE A 135 8.42 20.09 -20.88
N THR A 136 7.87 20.52 -22.02
CA THR A 136 8.39 21.62 -22.84
C THR A 136 7.24 22.58 -23.15
N LEU A 137 7.53 23.80 -23.52
CA LEU A 137 6.52 24.73 -24.05
C LEU A 137 5.97 24.21 -25.38
N GLU A 138 4.65 24.27 -25.60
CA GLU A 138 4.06 23.93 -26.90
C GLU A 138 4.67 24.76 -28.03
N SER A 139 4.89 26.03 -27.74
CA SER A 139 5.51 26.99 -28.67
C SER A 139 6.96 26.66 -29.08
N SER A 140 7.68 25.86 -28.27
CA SER A 140 9.04 25.44 -28.57
C SER A 140 9.14 24.42 -29.69
N GLY A 141 8.05 23.69 -29.97
CA GLY A 141 8.02 22.58 -30.92
C GLY A 141 8.77 21.32 -30.47
N LEU A 142 9.38 21.31 -29.27
CA LEU A 142 10.08 20.15 -28.72
C LEU A 142 9.05 19.10 -28.21
N ARG A 143 8.95 17.99 -28.91
CA ARG A 143 7.88 16.95 -28.62
C ARG A 143 8.42 15.54 -28.42
N ARG A 144 9.69 15.30 -28.73
CA ARG A 144 10.30 13.97 -28.68
C ARG A 144 11.66 14.06 -27.97
N PRO A 145 12.12 12.94 -27.38
CA PRO A 145 13.44 12.92 -26.71
C PRO A 145 14.60 13.43 -27.60
N VAL A 146 14.56 13.10 -28.89
CA VAL A 146 15.62 13.57 -29.85
C VAL A 146 15.67 15.10 -29.97
N ASP A 147 14.54 15.77 -29.78
CA ASP A 147 14.47 17.26 -29.88
C ASP A 147 15.16 17.93 -28.67
N LEU A 148 15.47 17.16 -27.60
CA LEU A 148 16.14 17.64 -26.39
C LEU A 148 17.68 17.65 -26.51
N VAL A 149 18.24 17.06 -27.55
CA VAL A 149 19.69 17.09 -27.81
C VAL A 149 20.14 18.54 -28.03
N GLY A 150 21.16 18.96 -27.32
CA GLY A 150 21.66 20.35 -27.36
C GLY A 150 20.83 21.33 -26.50
N LYS A 151 19.84 20.88 -25.77
CA LYS A 151 18.93 21.72 -24.97
C LYS A 151 19.33 21.78 -23.50
N ARG A 152 18.82 22.79 -22.80
CA ARG A 152 18.91 22.94 -21.34
C ARG A 152 17.74 22.24 -20.70
N VAL A 153 18.01 21.26 -19.82
CA VAL A 153 16.98 20.45 -19.12
C VAL A 153 17.08 20.68 -17.63
N GLY A 154 16.00 21.22 -17.06
CA GLY A 154 15.85 21.43 -15.64
C GLY A 154 15.44 20.13 -14.95
N TYR A 155 16.10 19.77 -13.83
CA TYR A 155 15.83 18.56 -13.07
C TYR A 155 16.28 18.68 -11.61
N ARG A 156 15.72 17.87 -10.72
CA ARG A 156 16.20 17.73 -9.35
C ARG A 156 17.30 16.65 -9.29
N ARG A 157 18.47 17.01 -8.77
CA ARG A 157 19.61 16.09 -8.63
C ARG A 157 19.25 14.89 -7.78
N ALA A 158 19.79 13.72 -8.14
CA ALA A 158 19.60 12.43 -7.46
C ALA A 158 18.14 12.02 -7.31
N SER A 159 17.24 12.58 -8.14
CA SER A 159 15.84 12.23 -8.18
C SER A 159 15.56 11.09 -9.15
N GLU A 160 14.39 10.45 -9.00
CA GLU A 160 13.89 9.49 -9.97
C GLU A 160 13.80 10.11 -11.37
N GLY A 161 13.41 11.40 -11.46
CA GLY A 161 13.34 12.12 -12.72
C GLY A 161 14.67 12.15 -13.48
N GLU A 162 15.78 12.43 -12.80
CA GLU A 162 17.11 12.41 -13.43
C GLU A 162 17.47 11.03 -13.97
N VAL A 163 17.26 10.00 -13.14
CA VAL A 163 17.64 8.62 -13.46
C VAL A 163 16.82 8.06 -14.62
N VAL A 164 15.52 8.28 -14.61
CA VAL A 164 14.60 7.85 -15.67
C VAL A 164 14.86 8.60 -16.98
N PHE A 165 15.10 9.91 -16.90
CA PHE A 165 15.46 10.72 -18.07
C PHE A 165 16.75 10.23 -18.72
N ASP A 166 17.81 10.05 -17.95
CA ASP A 166 19.09 9.57 -18.44
C ASP A 166 19.02 8.18 -19.06
N ALA A 167 18.22 7.30 -18.47
CA ALA A 167 17.96 5.96 -18.99
C ALA A 167 17.22 6.02 -20.33
N MET A 168 16.19 6.86 -20.46
CA MET A 168 15.47 7.04 -21.71
C MET A 168 16.38 7.53 -22.83
N MET A 169 17.20 8.55 -22.53
CA MET A 169 18.15 9.07 -23.54
C MET A 169 19.18 8.01 -23.95
N ALA A 170 19.67 7.22 -23.00
CA ALA A 170 20.62 6.13 -23.27
C ALA A 170 20.00 5.01 -24.09
N GLN A 171 18.79 4.57 -23.75
CA GLN A 171 18.07 3.53 -24.48
C GLN A 171 17.81 3.92 -25.94
N LEU A 172 17.57 5.19 -26.20
CA LEU A 172 17.37 5.73 -27.54
C LEU A 172 18.68 6.03 -28.28
N GLY A 173 19.83 5.76 -27.67
CA GLY A 173 21.14 6.06 -28.24
C GLY A 173 21.42 7.56 -28.39
N LEU A 174 20.70 8.40 -27.63
CA LEU A 174 20.83 9.85 -27.71
C LEU A 174 22.00 10.36 -26.84
N PRO A 175 22.80 11.33 -27.31
CA PRO A 175 24.01 11.77 -26.64
C PRO A 175 23.70 12.63 -25.41
N ARG A 176 23.67 12.03 -24.24
CA ARG A 176 23.45 12.72 -22.96
C ARG A 176 24.48 13.83 -22.68
N SER A 177 25.68 13.67 -23.17
CA SER A 177 26.75 14.69 -23.06
C SER A 177 26.43 16.00 -23.76
N GLN A 178 25.50 16.02 -24.71
CA GLN A 178 25.04 17.20 -25.40
C GLN A 178 23.84 17.87 -24.69
N ILE A 179 23.36 17.33 -23.58
CA ILE A 179 22.29 17.96 -22.81
C ILE A 179 22.88 18.76 -21.66
N THR A 180 22.52 20.03 -21.60
CA THR A 180 22.92 20.91 -20.51
C THR A 180 21.94 20.68 -19.33
N LYS A 181 22.40 19.97 -18.33
CA LYS A 181 21.61 19.71 -17.10
C LYS A 181 21.66 20.93 -16.19
N VAL A 182 20.49 21.51 -15.91
CA VAL A 182 20.32 22.67 -15.04
C VAL A 182 19.66 22.23 -13.73
N PRO A 183 20.30 22.40 -12.56
CA PRO A 183 19.69 22.13 -11.28
C PRO A 183 18.48 23.05 -11.05
N ASP A 184 17.36 22.44 -10.69
CA ASP A 184 16.06 23.09 -10.66
C ASP A 184 15.79 23.81 -9.33
N ARG A 185 15.25 25.04 -9.41
CA ARG A 185 14.72 25.80 -8.26
C ARG A 185 13.25 26.15 -8.41
N ASP A 186 12.81 26.59 -9.61
CA ASP A 186 11.45 27.01 -9.91
C ASP A 186 11.03 26.49 -11.29
N ARG A 187 10.78 25.20 -11.38
CA ARG A 187 10.66 24.37 -12.58
C ARG A 187 9.85 25.00 -13.71
N PHE A 188 8.57 25.28 -13.46
CA PHE A 188 7.69 25.81 -14.51
C PHE A 188 7.93 27.29 -14.78
N GLU A 189 8.36 28.07 -13.79
CA GLU A 189 8.73 29.47 -14.00
C GLU A 189 10.02 29.58 -14.81
N ALA A 190 11.03 28.76 -14.53
CA ALA A 190 12.26 28.69 -15.34
C ALA A 190 12.00 28.31 -16.82
N LEU A 191 11.04 27.36 -17.02
CA LEU A 191 10.59 26.97 -18.35
C LEU A 191 9.88 28.11 -19.07
N LYS A 192 8.98 28.85 -18.42
CA LYS A 192 8.28 30.01 -18.97
C LYS A 192 9.23 31.16 -19.28
N ALA A 193 10.20 31.39 -18.40
CA ALA A 193 11.20 32.42 -18.58
C ALA A 193 12.23 32.09 -19.69
N GLY A 194 12.22 30.86 -20.23
CA GLY A 194 13.20 30.41 -21.20
C GLY A 194 14.60 30.20 -20.61
N GLU A 195 14.72 30.03 -19.30
CA GLU A 195 15.97 29.67 -18.62
C GLU A 195 16.37 28.24 -18.90
N VAL A 196 15.36 27.35 -19.05
CA VAL A 196 15.47 25.97 -19.51
C VAL A 196 14.54 25.73 -20.68
N ASP A 197 14.85 24.74 -21.52
CA ASP A 197 14.08 24.37 -22.69
C ASP A 197 13.11 23.21 -22.40
N ALA A 198 13.41 22.41 -21.36
CA ALA A 198 12.59 21.34 -20.86
C ALA A 198 12.77 21.18 -19.33
N ILE A 199 11.80 20.57 -18.66
CA ILE A 199 11.90 20.20 -17.24
C ILE A 199 11.48 18.75 -17.05
N VAL A 200 12.10 18.08 -16.07
CA VAL A 200 11.79 16.71 -15.68
C VAL A 200 11.14 16.71 -14.31
N VAL A 201 9.85 16.41 -14.25
CA VAL A 201 9.04 16.44 -13.03
C VAL A 201 7.98 15.34 -13.07
N ALA A 202 7.23 15.16 -12.00
CA ALA A 202 6.12 14.23 -12.02
C ALA A 202 4.91 14.80 -12.79
N ILE A 203 4.15 13.93 -13.44
CA ILE A 203 3.05 14.31 -14.33
C ILE A 203 1.94 15.08 -13.61
N ASP A 204 1.72 14.81 -12.35
CA ASP A 204 0.74 15.49 -11.51
C ASP A 204 1.21 16.87 -11.00
N GLU A 205 2.51 17.19 -11.14
CA GLU A 205 3.03 18.50 -10.76
C GLU A 205 2.77 19.57 -11.82
N GLN A 206 2.34 19.21 -13.03
CA GLN A 206 2.07 20.20 -14.09
C GLN A 206 1.05 21.26 -13.65
N PRO A 207 1.15 22.52 -14.14
CA PRO A 207 0.19 23.56 -13.84
C PRO A 207 -1.22 23.19 -14.28
N ASP A 208 -2.20 23.60 -13.47
CA ASP A 208 -3.61 23.43 -13.81
C ASP A 208 -3.96 24.28 -15.05
N PRO A 209 -4.58 23.69 -16.09
CA PRO A 209 -5.01 24.44 -17.28
C PRO A 209 -6.00 25.58 -17.00
N SER A 210 -6.72 25.55 -15.87
CA SER A 210 -7.61 26.64 -15.45
C SER A 210 -6.89 27.83 -14.83
N SER A 211 -5.57 27.70 -14.56
CA SER A 211 -4.78 28.79 -14.00
C SER A 211 -4.66 29.96 -15.00
N PRO A 212 -4.85 31.22 -14.55
CA PRO A 212 -4.65 32.40 -15.41
C PRO A 212 -3.24 32.53 -15.99
N THR A 213 -2.26 31.90 -15.34
CA THR A 213 -0.85 31.89 -15.76
C THR A 213 -0.46 30.63 -16.53
N PHE A 214 -1.45 29.80 -16.89
CA PHE A 214 -1.21 28.56 -17.61
C PHE A 214 -0.58 28.82 -18.98
N VAL A 215 0.43 28.03 -19.29
CA VAL A 215 1.03 27.94 -20.62
C VAL A 215 0.85 26.52 -21.15
N LYS A 216 0.57 26.41 -22.45
CA LYS A 216 0.43 25.10 -23.06
C LYS A 216 1.75 24.36 -23.10
N LEU A 217 1.70 23.10 -22.70
CA LEU A 217 2.86 22.23 -22.55
C LEU A 217 2.76 21.03 -23.51
N ASN A 218 3.89 20.62 -24.07
CA ASN A 218 4.06 19.26 -24.57
C ASN A 218 4.50 18.37 -23.41
N VAL A 219 4.06 17.13 -23.43
CA VAL A 219 4.40 16.11 -22.43
C VAL A 219 5.08 14.95 -23.14
N ILE A 220 6.30 14.62 -22.73
CA ILE A 220 7.05 13.45 -23.19
C ILE A 220 7.09 12.47 -22.03
N LYS A 221 6.49 11.30 -22.21
CA LYS A 221 6.41 10.25 -21.17
C LYS A 221 7.48 9.19 -21.45
N PRO A 222 8.31 8.82 -20.49
CA PRO A 222 9.32 7.78 -20.68
C PRO A 222 8.73 6.42 -21.12
N GLN A 223 7.51 6.10 -20.69
CA GLN A 223 6.79 4.89 -21.06
C GLN A 223 6.55 4.79 -22.57
N ASP A 224 6.28 5.90 -23.24
CA ASP A 224 6.06 5.95 -24.71
C ASP A 224 7.35 5.60 -25.48
N TYR A 225 8.48 5.54 -24.78
CA TYR A 225 9.82 5.24 -25.30
C TYR A 225 10.42 3.97 -24.66
N GLY A 226 9.57 3.12 -24.06
CA GLY A 226 9.99 1.83 -23.56
C GLY A 226 10.61 1.81 -22.16
N ILE A 227 10.56 2.93 -21.43
CA ILE A 227 11.02 2.97 -20.03
C ILE A 227 9.82 2.70 -19.12
N HIS A 228 9.67 1.44 -18.74
CA HIS A 228 8.65 0.97 -17.82
C HIS A 228 9.28 0.57 -16.50
N VAL A 229 9.02 1.32 -15.43
CA VAL A 229 9.53 1.05 -14.07
C VAL A 229 8.42 1.25 -13.05
N PRO A 230 8.38 0.47 -11.94
CA PRO A 230 7.38 0.69 -10.91
C PRO A 230 7.54 2.07 -10.31
N GLY A 231 6.47 2.88 -10.36
CA GLY A 231 6.51 4.28 -9.92
C GLY A 231 6.37 4.38 -8.39
N GLN A 232 5.25 3.93 -7.84
CA GLN A 232 4.99 3.98 -6.40
C GLN A 232 4.59 2.60 -5.88
N VAL A 233 5.18 2.17 -4.76
CA VAL A 233 5.05 0.81 -4.25
C VAL A 233 4.64 0.77 -2.79
N TYR A 234 3.85 -0.24 -2.43
CA TYR A 234 3.55 -0.62 -1.06
C TYR A 234 4.56 -1.66 -0.58
N PHE A 235 5.13 -1.42 0.58
CA PHE A 235 6.10 -2.30 1.19
C PHE A 235 5.94 -2.31 2.71
N ALA A 236 6.50 -3.31 3.38
CA ALA A 236 6.48 -3.40 4.83
C ALA A 236 7.82 -3.92 5.36
N SER A 237 8.05 -3.76 6.67
CA SER A 237 9.14 -4.45 7.33
C SER A 237 8.94 -5.97 7.25
N ASN A 238 10.03 -6.72 7.11
CA ASN A 238 9.97 -8.18 7.03
C ASN A 238 9.38 -8.77 8.31
N ASP A 239 9.63 -8.17 9.47
CA ASP A 239 9.06 -8.60 10.75
C ASP A 239 7.53 -8.45 10.74
N LEU A 240 6.99 -7.32 10.28
CA LEU A 240 5.53 -7.15 10.18
C LEU A 240 4.91 -8.17 9.23
N ILE A 241 5.55 -8.44 8.09
CA ILE A 241 5.08 -9.44 7.12
C ILE A 241 5.07 -10.85 7.74
N HIS A 242 6.08 -11.17 8.54
CA HIS A 242 6.18 -12.45 9.23
C HIS A 242 5.15 -12.59 10.34
N ASP A 243 5.04 -11.57 11.21
CA ASP A 243 4.25 -11.63 12.43
C ASP A 243 2.75 -11.40 12.17
N GLN A 244 2.41 -10.59 11.16
CA GLN A 244 1.03 -10.18 10.86
C GLN A 244 0.68 -10.26 9.36
N PRO A 245 0.81 -11.44 8.71
CA PRO A 245 0.53 -11.57 7.28
C PRO A 245 -0.94 -11.25 6.91
N SER A 246 -1.86 -11.45 7.84
CA SER A 246 -3.27 -11.09 7.66
C SER A 246 -3.47 -9.57 7.56
N ALA A 247 -2.70 -8.77 8.29
CA ALA A 247 -2.77 -7.31 8.22
C ALA A 247 -2.37 -6.80 6.83
N ILE A 248 -1.38 -7.42 6.18
CA ILE A 248 -0.99 -7.09 4.80
C ILE A 248 -2.15 -7.36 3.83
N ALA A 249 -2.83 -8.51 3.98
CA ALA A 249 -3.98 -8.85 3.14
C ALA A 249 -5.16 -7.88 3.34
N ASP A 250 -5.45 -7.51 4.59
CA ASP A 250 -6.48 -6.53 4.94
C ASP A 250 -6.19 -5.16 4.35
N VAL A 251 -4.94 -4.69 4.50
CA VAL A 251 -4.50 -3.41 3.90
C VAL A 251 -4.68 -3.44 2.39
N LEU A 252 -4.25 -4.50 1.71
CA LEU A 252 -4.40 -4.63 0.26
C LEU A 252 -5.86 -4.56 -0.19
N GLN A 253 -6.78 -5.26 0.50
CA GLN A 253 -8.21 -5.19 0.18
C GLN A 253 -8.75 -3.77 0.33
N GLY A 254 -8.39 -3.10 1.43
CA GLY A 254 -8.79 -1.72 1.68
C GLY A 254 -8.24 -0.77 0.62
N LEU A 255 -6.97 -0.89 0.25
CA LEU A 255 -6.31 -0.07 -0.75
C LEU A 255 -6.94 -0.23 -2.15
N ILE A 256 -7.21 -1.47 -2.56
CA ILE A 256 -7.88 -1.73 -3.84
C ILE A 256 -9.24 -1.03 -3.88
N ARG A 257 -10.07 -1.20 -2.84
CA ARG A 257 -11.37 -0.53 -2.71
C ARG A 257 -11.23 1.00 -2.66
N GLY A 258 -10.20 1.50 -1.98
CA GLY A 258 -9.93 2.93 -1.90
C GLY A 258 -9.62 3.55 -3.26
N TRP A 259 -8.78 2.90 -4.06
CA TRP A 259 -8.50 3.34 -5.43
C TRP A 259 -9.73 3.20 -6.35
N GLN A 260 -10.49 2.11 -6.22
CA GLN A 260 -11.77 1.94 -6.94
C GLN A 260 -12.75 3.07 -6.62
N PHE A 261 -12.95 3.38 -5.33
CA PHE A 261 -13.79 4.50 -4.90
C PHE A 261 -13.30 5.83 -5.47
N THR A 262 -11.98 6.05 -5.45
CA THR A 262 -11.37 7.30 -5.95
C THR A 262 -11.73 7.54 -7.43
N TYR A 263 -11.66 6.51 -8.25
CA TYR A 263 -11.82 6.64 -9.70
C TYR A 263 -13.21 6.27 -10.23
N ALA A 264 -14.10 5.76 -9.39
CA ALA A 264 -15.47 5.44 -9.79
C ALA A 264 -16.32 6.70 -10.06
N ASP A 265 -16.14 7.74 -9.25
CA ASP A 265 -16.92 8.98 -9.35
C ASP A 265 -16.18 10.14 -8.65
N TYR A 266 -15.64 11.06 -9.43
CA TYR A 266 -14.93 12.23 -8.91
C TYR A 266 -15.84 13.18 -8.13
N ALA A 267 -17.15 13.26 -8.44
CA ALA A 267 -18.05 14.10 -7.69
C ALA A 267 -18.22 13.63 -6.23
N ARG A 268 -18.06 12.34 -6.00
CA ARG A 268 -18.09 11.74 -4.66
C ARG A 268 -16.73 11.71 -3.98
N SER A 269 -15.68 11.32 -4.70
CA SER A 269 -14.37 11.07 -4.11
C SER A 269 -13.59 12.35 -3.81
N VAL A 270 -13.64 13.35 -4.70
CA VAL A 270 -12.88 14.60 -4.53
C VAL A 270 -13.24 15.35 -3.24
N PRO A 271 -14.52 15.55 -2.87
CA PRO A 271 -14.86 16.21 -1.60
C PRO A 271 -14.34 15.46 -0.36
N VAL A 272 -14.36 14.12 -0.38
CA VAL A 272 -13.82 13.27 0.70
C VAL A 272 -12.31 13.44 0.82
N LEU A 273 -11.61 13.37 -0.29
CA LEU A 273 -10.15 13.52 -0.36
C LEU A 273 -9.69 14.93 0.01
N ALA A 274 -10.41 15.96 -0.45
CA ALA A 274 -10.09 17.35 -0.12
C ALA A 274 -10.12 17.63 1.39
N GLY A 275 -10.96 16.91 2.14
CA GLY A 275 -11.05 16.98 3.60
C GLY A 275 -10.25 15.90 4.35
N ALA A 276 -9.44 15.10 3.68
CA ALA A 276 -8.76 13.98 4.31
C ALA A 276 -7.56 14.38 5.17
N GLY A 277 -6.89 15.48 4.84
CA GLY A 277 -5.70 15.95 5.55
C GLY A 277 -6.00 17.00 6.62
N PRO A 278 -4.96 17.49 7.31
CA PRO A 278 -5.06 18.55 8.31
C PRO A 278 -5.45 19.91 7.69
N ALA A 279 -5.13 20.12 6.41
CA ALA A 279 -5.54 21.27 5.62
C ALA A 279 -6.42 20.81 4.47
N ARG A 280 -7.43 21.62 4.12
CA ARG A 280 -8.29 21.30 2.98
C ARG A 280 -7.54 21.52 1.67
N LEU A 281 -7.56 20.51 0.81
CA LEU A 281 -6.98 20.59 -0.53
C LEU A 281 -7.94 21.32 -1.50
N ASN A 282 -7.38 21.97 -2.52
CA ASN A 282 -8.17 22.53 -3.60
C ASN A 282 -8.80 21.42 -4.44
N SER A 283 -10.11 21.40 -4.57
CA SER A 283 -10.86 20.32 -5.22
C SER A 283 -10.59 20.24 -6.74
N GLU A 284 -10.52 21.37 -7.43
CA GLU A 284 -10.26 21.39 -8.88
C GLU A 284 -8.85 20.91 -9.18
N ARG A 285 -7.87 21.40 -8.43
CA ARG A 285 -6.46 20.94 -8.53
C ARG A 285 -6.35 19.44 -8.24
N LEU A 286 -7.00 18.98 -7.19
CA LEU A 286 -7.00 17.56 -6.80
C LEU A 286 -7.61 16.68 -7.90
N LYS A 287 -8.76 17.10 -8.46
CA LYS A 287 -9.40 16.40 -9.57
C LYS A 287 -8.47 16.31 -10.78
N PHE A 288 -7.83 17.41 -11.14
CA PHE A 288 -6.88 17.44 -12.25
C PHE A 288 -5.70 16.48 -12.02
N GLU A 289 -5.07 16.51 -10.84
CA GLU A 289 -3.99 15.58 -10.48
C GLU A 289 -4.42 14.13 -10.55
N LEU A 290 -5.61 13.79 -10.02
CA LEU A 290 -6.17 12.44 -10.11
C LEU A 290 -6.34 11.98 -11.56
N GLN A 291 -6.79 12.86 -12.45
CA GLN A 291 -6.91 12.54 -13.88
C GLN A 291 -5.55 12.22 -14.52
N GLN A 292 -4.50 12.97 -14.14
CA GLN A 292 -3.14 12.68 -14.63
C GLN A 292 -2.58 11.36 -14.11
N LEU A 293 -2.88 11.00 -12.87
CA LEU A 293 -2.39 9.77 -12.22
C LEU A 293 -3.20 8.51 -12.57
N ARG A 294 -4.45 8.66 -13.05
CA ARG A 294 -5.35 7.53 -13.34
C ARG A 294 -4.70 6.44 -14.20
N PRO A 295 -4.01 6.71 -15.32
CA PRO A 295 -3.41 5.66 -16.14
C PRO A 295 -2.30 4.86 -15.43
N LEU A 296 -1.67 5.45 -14.41
CA LEU A 296 -0.63 4.79 -13.63
C LEU A 296 -1.20 3.80 -12.62
N VAL A 297 -2.41 4.08 -12.09
CA VAL A 297 -3.10 3.24 -11.10
C VAL A 297 -3.99 2.20 -11.76
N LEU A 298 -4.67 2.59 -12.85
CA LEU A 298 -5.65 1.78 -13.60
C LEU A 298 -5.17 1.59 -15.04
N PRO A 299 -4.18 0.74 -15.27
CA PRO A 299 -3.75 0.45 -16.63
C PRO A 299 -4.83 -0.33 -17.38
N THR A 300 -4.93 -0.12 -18.68
CA THR A 300 -5.85 -0.86 -19.54
C THR A 300 -5.62 -2.36 -19.42
N GLY A 301 -6.65 -3.11 -19.02
CA GLY A 301 -6.60 -4.57 -18.85
C GLY A 301 -5.84 -5.05 -17.62
N GLY A 302 -5.30 -4.15 -16.79
CA GLY A 302 -4.58 -4.48 -15.56
C GLY A 302 -5.47 -4.41 -14.31
N ARG A 303 -4.91 -4.79 -13.18
CA ARG A 303 -5.53 -4.72 -11.85
C ARG A 303 -4.77 -3.74 -10.98
N ILE A 304 -5.47 -3.12 -10.04
CA ILE A 304 -4.84 -2.24 -9.05
C ILE A 304 -3.80 -3.03 -8.25
N GLY A 305 -2.63 -2.47 -8.12
CA GLY A 305 -1.54 -3.09 -7.35
C GLY A 305 -0.73 -4.13 -8.11
N ASP A 306 -1.04 -4.41 -9.37
CA ASP A 306 -0.52 -5.56 -10.12
C ASP A 306 1.01 -5.62 -10.18
N TYR A 307 1.51 -6.79 -10.55
CA TYR A 307 2.93 -7.09 -10.60
C TYR A 307 3.40 -7.31 -12.03
N ASP A 308 4.47 -6.63 -12.37
CA ASP A 308 5.21 -6.89 -13.59
C ASP A 308 6.71 -6.98 -13.26
N GLU A 309 7.25 -8.19 -13.33
CA GLU A 309 8.66 -8.45 -13.03
C GLU A 309 9.60 -7.72 -14.00
N SER A 310 9.18 -7.51 -15.25
CA SER A 310 9.99 -6.82 -16.24
C SER A 310 10.26 -5.37 -15.84
N ARG A 311 9.29 -4.70 -15.22
CA ARG A 311 9.43 -3.34 -14.70
C ARG A 311 10.44 -3.25 -13.57
N TRP A 312 10.45 -4.23 -12.66
CA TRP A 312 11.44 -4.30 -11.58
C TRP A 312 12.84 -4.56 -12.11
N ARG A 313 12.98 -5.44 -13.12
CA ARG A 313 14.25 -5.67 -13.80
C ARG A 313 14.74 -4.40 -14.49
N THR A 314 13.87 -3.72 -15.23
CA THR A 314 14.20 -2.43 -15.85
C THR A 314 14.67 -1.41 -14.83
N LEU A 315 13.97 -1.27 -13.69
CA LEU A 315 14.40 -0.36 -12.63
C LEU A 315 15.79 -0.73 -12.09
N ARG A 316 16.02 -2.01 -11.79
CA ARG A 316 17.33 -2.51 -11.37
C ARG A 316 18.43 -2.13 -12.37
N ASP A 317 18.21 -2.45 -13.63
CA ASP A 317 19.21 -2.24 -14.68
C ASP A 317 19.51 -0.74 -14.88
N ILE A 318 18.49 0.10 -14.76
CA ILE A 318 18.63 1.58 -14.80
C ILE A 318 19.46 2.08 -13.61
N LEU A 319 19.22 1.56 -12.40
CA LEU A 319 19.96 1.98 -11.22
C LEU A 319 21.42 1.53 -11.25
N LEU A 320 21.69 0.33 -11.75
CA LEU A 320 23.06 -0.15 -11.99
C LEU A 320 23.77 0.69 -13.07
N PHE A 321 23.08 0.99 -14.16
CA PHE A 321 23.60 1.89 -15.19
C PHE A 321 23.93 3.29 -14.65
N ALA A 322 23.09 3.81 -13.76
CA ALA A 322 23.31 5.11 -13.10
C ALA A 322 24.37 5.03 -11.98
N LYS A 323 24.95 3.87 -11.71
CA LYS A 323 25.94 3.62 -10.63
C LYS A 323 25.42 4.01 -9.25
N LEU A 324 24.13 3.81 -9.02
CA LEU A 324 23.47 4.06 -7.72
C LEU A 324 23.38 2.80 -6.86
N GLY A 325 23.59 1.61 -7.43
CA GLY A 325 23.70 0.34 -6.75
C GLY A 325 25.05 -0.32 -7.01
N GLU A 326 25.59 -1.00 -6.01
CA GLU A 326 26.89 -1.68 -6.10
C GLU A 326 26.76 -3.18 -6.32
N GLU A 327 25.63 -3.77 -5.88
CA GLU A 327 25.41 -5.22 -5.94
C GLU A 327 24.04 -5.56 -6.53
N ASP A 328 23.97 -6.69 -7.23
CA ASP A 328 22.73 -7.25 -7.76
C ASP A 328 22.01 -8.06 -6.67
N VAL A 329 21.18 -7.42 -5.87
CA VAL A 329 20.32 -8.12 -4.91
C VAL A 329 19.21 -8.83 -5.68
N PRO A 330 19.00 -10.15 -5.45
CA PRO A 330 17.95 -10.89 -6.12
C PRO A 330 16.57 -10.27 -5.83
N LEU A 331 15.86 -9.85 -6.87
CA LEU A 331 14.51 -9.25 -6.74
C LEU A 331 13.53 -10.15 -5.98
N ALA A 332 13.68 -11.48 -6.11
CA ALA A 332 12.85 -12.45 -5.40
C ALA A 332 12.93 -12.35 -3.86
N GLN A 333 14.00 -11.78 -3.32
CA GLN A 333 14.14 -11.55 -1.88
C GLN A 333 13.54 -10.22 -1.44
N THR A 334 13.35 -9.30 -2.38
CA THR A 334 12.94 -7.92 -2.13
C THR A 334 11.47 -7.69 -2.46
N VAL A 335 10.90 -8.49 -3.38
CA VAL A 335 9.57 -8.28 -3.94
C VAL A 335 8.74 -9.55 -3.83
N ASN A 336 7.60 -9.49 -3.15
CA ASN A 336 6.69 -10.62 -2.95
C ASN A 336 5.23 -10.22 -3.16
N TYR A 337 4.71 -10.43 -4.35
CA TYR A 337 3.31 -10.15 -4.70
C TYR A 337 2.35 -11.33 -4.44
N GLN A 338 2.78 -12.35 -3.67
CA GLN A 338 1.90 -13.47 -3.32
C GLN A 338 0.66 -12.99 -2.54
N PHE A 339 0.83 -12.04 -1.63
CA PHE A 339 -0.30 -11.44 -0.88
C PHE A 339 -1.35 -10.85 -1.81
N LEU A 340 -0.93 -10.09 -2.82
CA LEU A 340 -1.86 -9.50 -3.78
C LEU A 340 -2.59 -10.58 -4.60
N ARG A 341 -1.87 -11.60 -5.09
CA ARG A 341 -2.47 -12.74 -5.81
C ARG A 341 -3.50 -13.47 -4.95
N ASP A 342 -3.20 -13.65 -3.67
CA ASP A 342 -4.08 -14.32 -2.72
C ASP A 342 -5.34 -13.49 -2.41
N VAL A 343 -5.20 -12.17 -2.31
CA VAL A 343 -6.33 -11.26 -2.16
C VAL A 343 -7.28 -11.36 -3.34
N TYR A 344 -6.77 -11.25 -4.57
CA TYR A 344 -7.61 -11.36 -5.77
C TYR A 344 -8.22 -12.74 -5.96
N ARG A 345 -7.55 -13.81 -5.52
CA ARG A 345 -8.10 -15.17 -5.56
C ARG A 345 -9.25 -15.37 -4.56
N ARG A 346 -9.13 -14.78 -3.36
CA ARG A 346 -10.16 -14.87 -2.30
C ARG A 346 -11.32 -13.92 -2.52
N SER A 347 -11.09 -12.81 -3.22
CA SER A 347 -12.06 -11.75 -3.49
C SER A 347 -12.03 -11.38 -4.98
N PRO A 348 -12.57 -12.24 -5.87
CA PRO A 348 -12.57 -12.01 -7.32
C PRO A 348 -13.35 -10.76 -7.74
N ASP A 349 -14.31 -10.33 -6.92
CA ASP A 349 -15.07 -9.09 -7.08
C ASP A 349 -14.18 -7.84 -7.13
N LEU A 350 -13.05 -7.86 -6.45
CA LEU A 350 -12.06 -6.77 -6.49
C LEU A 350 -11.35 -6.64 -7.84
N ALA A 351 -11.31 -7.72 -8.63
CA ALA A 351 -10.71 -7.73 -9.96
C ALA A 351 -11.71 -7.37 -11.07
N ALA A 352 -13.02 -7.42 -10.76
CA ALA A 352 -14.04 -7.11 -11.75
C ALA A 352 -13.91 -5.65 -12.20
N PRO A 353 -13.98 -5.36 -13.52
CA PRO A 353 -14.14 -4.01 -14.01
C PRO A 353 -15.47 -3.49 -13.46
N GLY A 354 -15.41 -2.68 -12.43
CA GLY A 354 -16.57 -2.00 -11.85
C GLY A 354 -16.93 -0.75 -12.66
N ALA A 355 -17.78 0.10 -12.09
CA ALA A 355 -18.20 1.37 -12.68
C ALA A 355 -17.06 2.37 -12.97
N TRP A 356 -15.80 2.01 -12.66
CA TRP A 356 -14.57 2.75 -12.97
C TRP A 356 -13.94 2.39 -14.33
N SER A 357 -14.49 1.40 -15.06
CA SER A 357 -14.11 1.12 -16.44
C SER A 357 -14.84 2.10 -17.35
N GLU A 358 -14.11 3.12 -17.82
CA GLU A 358 -14.48 4.06 -18.86
C GLU A 358 -15.71 4.96 -18.58
N GLU A 359 -15.46 6.20 -18.16
CA GLU A 359 -16.28 7.31 -18.63
C GLU A 359 -16.14 7.35 -20.18
N LYS A 360 -17.25 7.02 -20.88
CA LYS A 360 -17.40 7.24 -22.31
C LYS A 360 -17.33 8.71 -22.64
#